data_9023136cfa4c336e7ae590d31de9383d
#
_entry.id   9023136cfa4c336e7ae590d31de9383d
#
_cell.length_a   1.000
_cell.length_b   1.000
_cell.length_c   1.000
_cell.angle_alpha   90.00
_cell.angle_beta   90.00
_cell.angle_gamma   90.00
#
_symmetry.space_group_name_H-M   'P 1'
#
loop_
_entity.id
_entity.type
_entity.pdbx_description
1 polymer ?
#
loop_
_entity_poly.entity_id
_entity_poly.type
_entity_poly.pdbx_seq_one_letter_code
_entity_poly.pdbx_strand_id
1 'polypeptide(L)'
;MERTAKKLHIYCLGGAGSNLGQQLEEFSKSEPGFADSQITYVDTSLSNSNPSMTEANTYLLKDLDGSGKVRAENAEAISKSALDIINRFKPGDYNLLVSSASGGSGSTLSPVLARHLLQKGLPVVVLLIGSAYTHIEAQNSLNTLKSFEGVSSVTGAPVVLYYVENKQDQPRTVVNKQIVHMVNDLKVLFSGQNRELDSKDLENWLRYEKATSVPPKLVALSICEGSSALPEGLGNVISVAAITATEEEADFGTYTEYRCTGIIPDQLKKSLESKGQLYFVISDGPVVQYYKRLKAVCDEMEDRRASRIMENRILDKDDSMTADGLVL
;
A
#
# COMPACT_ATOMS: atom_id res chain seq x y z
N MET A 1 -10.22 -5.87 33.20
CA MET A 1 -10.30 -6.79 32.06
C MET A 1 -9.09 -6.51 31.19
N GLU A 2 -8.21 -7.48 31.00
CA GLU A 2 -7.14 -7.35 30.00
C GLU A 2 -7.78 -7.28 28.62
N ARG A 3 -7.45 -6.24 27.84
CA ARG A 3 -7.89 -6.12 26.45
C ARG A 3 -7.08 -7.12 25.60
N THR A 4 -7.76 -7.97 24.86
CA THR A 4 -7.10 -8.90 23.94
C THR A 4 -6.49 -8.12 22.77
N ALA A 5 -5.26 -8.46 22.40
CA ALA A 5 -4.61 -7.88 21.21
C ALA A 5 -5.45 -8.14 19.97
N LYS A 6 -5.60 -7.10 19.14
CA LYS A 6 -6.31 -7.18 17.87
C LYS A 6 -5.45 -7.86 16.81
N LYS A 7 -6.10 -8.49 15.84
CA LYS A 7 -5.43 -9.20 14.74
C LYS A 7 -5.26 -8.29 13.54
N LEU A 8 -4.01 -8.12 13.11
CA LEU A 8 -3.64 -7.47 11.85
C LEU A 8 -3.25 -8.54 10.84
N HIS A 9 -4.01 -8.70 9.78
CA HIS A 9 -3.63 -9.59 8.68
C HIS A 9 -2.89 -8.80 7.59
N ILE A 10 -1.67 -9.23 7.26
CA ILE A 10 -0.81 -8.62 6.26
C ILE A 10 -0.75 -9.55 5.04
N TYR A 11 -1.35 -9.14 3.93
CA TYR A 11 -1.27 -9.85 2.66
C TYR A 11 -0.12 -9.28 1.83
N CYS A 12 0.92 -10.06 1.63
CA CYS A 12 2.10 -9.73 0.85
C CYS A 12 1.92 -10.24 -0.57
N LEU A 13 1.68 -9.32 -1.52
CA LEU A 13 1.15 -9.61 -2.85
C LEU A 13 2.20 -9.40 -3.93
N GLY A 14 2.50 -10.46 -4.69
CA GLY A 14 3.52 -10.47 -5.73
C GLY A 14 4.94 -10.35 -5.18
N GLY A 15 5.95 -10.33 -6.05
CA GLY A 15 7.35 -10.41 -5.66
C GLY A 15 7.82 -9.32 -4.69
N ALA A 16 7.39 -8.06 -4.87
CA ALA A 16 7.74 -6.98 -3.94
C ALA A 16 7.10 -7.18 -2.56
N GLY A 17 5.83 -7.63 -2.53
CA GLY A 17 5.15 -7.99 -1.29
C GLY A 17 5.84 -9.14 -0.58
N SER A 18 6.23 -10.20 -1.30
CA SER A 18 6.93 -11.36 -0.75
C SER A 18 8.27 -11.00 -0.11
N ASN A 19 9.06 -10.15 -0.76
CA ASN A 19 10.33 -9.67 -0.21
C ASN A 19 10.14 -8.80 1.05
N LEU A 20 9.10 -7.98 1.09
CA LEU A 20 8.79 -7.19 2.29
C LEU A 20 8.23 -8.07 3.41
N GLY A 21 7.39 -9.05 3.09
CA GLY A 21 6.84 -9.97 4.07
C GLY A 21 7.92 -10.69 4.86
N GLN A 22 8.99 -11.16 4.20
CA GLN A 22 10.14 -11.74 4.89
C GLN A 22 10.78 -10.75 5.87
N GLN A 23 11.02 -9.50 5.46
CA GLN A 23 11.59 -8.48 6.34
C GLN A 23 10.65 -8.13 7.50
N LEU A 24 9.34 -8.08 7.24
CA LEU A 24 8.34 -7.87 8.28
C LEU A 24 8.33 -9.00 9.31
N GLU A 25 8.51 -10.25 8.92
CA GLU A 25 8.64 -11.38 9.87
C GLU A 25 9.92 -11.29 10.72
N GLU A 26 11.04 -10.92 10.09
CA GLU A 26 12.32 -10.78 10.79
C GLU A 26 12.28 -9.66 11.85
N PHE A 27 11.58 -8.56 11.57
CA PHE A 27 11.47 -7.40 12.47
C PHE A 27 10.21 -7.41 13.35
N SER A 28 9.17 -8.13 12.94
CA SER A 28 7.89 -8.16 13.64
C SER A 28 7.84 -9.26 14.71
N LYS A 29 8.67 -9.16 15.74
CA LYS A 29 8.47 -9.96 16.92
C LYS A 29 7.13 -9.57 17.56
N SER A 30 6.40 -10.57 18.07
CA SER A 30 5.22 -10.32 18.89
C SER A 30 5.68 -9.70 20.20
N GLU A 31 5.53 -8.39 20.33
CA GLU A 31 5.87 -7.64 21.54
C GLU A 31 4.60 -7.11 22.19
N PRO A 32 4.57 -7.00 23.53
CA PRO A 32 3.46 -6.34 24.21
C PRO A 32 3.26 -4.92 23.66
N GLY A 33 2.01 -4.54 23.38
CA GLY A 33 1.67 -3.24 22.82
C GLY A 33 1.53 -3.23 21.30
N PHE A 34 1.80 -4.36 20.62
CA PHE A 34 1.56 -4.53 19.19
C PHE A 34 0.31 -5.35 18.91
N ALA A 35 -0.33 -5.11 17.76
CA ALA A 35 -1.35 -6.02 17.24
C ALA A 35 -0.72 -7.38 16.94
N ASP A 36 -1.49 -8.44 17.15
CA ASP A 36 -1.10 -9.79 16.71
C ASP A 36 -1.13 -9.86 15.20
N SER A 37 0.02 -10.05 14.54
CA SER A 37 0.13 -10.00 13.09
C SER A 37 0.28 -11.38 12.47
N GLN A 38 -0.53 -11.64 11.45
CA GLN A 38 -0.41 -12.79 10.57
C GLN A 38 0.01 -12.32 9.18
N ILE A 39 1.02 -12.97 8.59
CA ILE A 39 1.50 -12.67 7.24
C ILE A 39 1.08 -13.80 6.30
N THR A 40 0.53 -13.42 5.15
CA THR A 40 0.18 -14.35 4.05
C THR A 40 0.82 -13.86 2.76
N TYR A 41 1.45 -14.78 2.05
CA TYR A 41 2.10 -14.55 0.77
C TYR A 41 1.20 -15.00 -0.37
N VAL A 42 1.01 -14.14 -1.38
CA VAL A 42 0.22 -14.47 -2.56
C VAL A 42 1.00 -14.07 -3.81
N ASP A 43 1.34 -15.02 -4.66
CA ASP A 43 2.06 -14.73 -5.91
C ASP A 43 1.58 -15.64 -7.06
N THR A 44 1.96 -15.25 -8.27
CA THR A 44 1.74 -16.00 -9.54
C THR A 44 2.99 -16.75 -9.99
N SER A 45 4.11 -16.66 -9.25
CA SER A 45 5.38 -17.31 -9.58
C SER A 45 6.15 -17.74 -8.34
N LEU A 46 6.85 -18.83 -8.43
CA LEU A 46 7.81 -19.31 -7.42
C LEU A 46 9.13 -18.55 -7.43
N SER A 47 9.38 -17.72 -8.45
CA SER A 47 10.66 -17.00 -8.60
C SER A 47 10.99 -16.04 -7.44
N ASN A 48 9.97 -15.64 -6.67
CA ASN A 48 10.09 -14.77 -5.50
C ASN A 48 9.98 -15.53 -4.16
N SER A 49 10.11 -16.87 -4.19
CA SER A 49 10.05 -17.67 -2.97
C SER A 49 11.19 -17.31 -2.02
N ASN A 50 10.90 -17.28 -0.74
CA ASN A 50 11.84 -16.97 0.32
C ASN A 50 11.61 -17.91 1.53
N PRO A 51 12.55 -17.99 2.49
CA PRO A 51 12.47 -18.92 3.63
C PRO A 51 11.25 -18.76 4.54
N SER A 52 10.63 -17.59 4.56
CA SER A 52 9.41 -17.33 5.36
C SER A 52 8.14 -17.93 4.72
N MET A 53 8.18 -18.27 3.45
CA MET A 53 7.05 -18.83 2.71
C MET A 53 6.93 -20.32 2.99
N THR A 54 5.76 -20.73 3.51
CA THR A 54 5.41 -22.12 3.81
C THR A 54 4.05 -22.45 3.18
N GLU A 55 3.70 -23.72 3.09
CA GLU A 55 2.38 -24.13 2.61
C GLU A 55 1.24 -23.53 3.48
N ALA A 56 1.49 -23.34 4.77
CA ALA A 56 0.50 -22.83 5.71
C ALA A 56 0.19 -21.32 5.54
N ASN A 57 1.12 -20.54 4.99
CA ASN A 57 0.98 -19.07 4.85
C ASN A 57 1.08 -18.58 3.41
N THR A 58 1.16 -19.48 2.42
CA THR A 58 1.37 -19.10 1.01
C THR A 58 0.23 -19.59 0.12
N TYR A 59 -0.21 -18.70 -0.76
CA TYR A 59 -1.10 -19.01 -1.87
C TYR A 59 -0.38 -18.73 -3.19
N LEU A 60 -0.01 -19.78 -3.88
CA LEU A 60 0.51 -19.70 -5.24
C LEU A 60 -0.61 -19.96 -6.24
N LEU A 61 -0.87 -19.03 -7.15
CA LEU A 61 -1.80 -19.23 -8.23
C LEU A 61 -1.23 -20.27 -9.18
N LYS A 62 -2.02 -21.35 -9.44
CA LYS A 62 -1.58 -22.49 -10.24
C LYS A 62 -1.45 -22.13 -11.73
N ASP A 63 -0.56 -22.81 -12.40
CA ASP A 63 -0.36 -22.75 -13.86
C ASP A 63 0.02 -21.35 -14.38
N LEU A 64 0.61 -20.50 -13.51
CA LEU A 64 1.10 -19.17 -13.85
C LEU A 64 2.60 -19.07 -13.54
N ASP A 65 3.32 -18.32 -14.38
CA ASP A 65 4.76 -18.06 -14.21
C ASP A 65 5.05 -16.57 -14.27
N GLY A 66 4.41 -15.82 -13.34
CA GLY A 66 4.53 -14.38 -13.28
C GLY A 66 3.71 -13.67 -14.35
N SER A 67 3.93 -12.38 -14.52
CA SER A 67 3.20 -11.53 -15.48
C SER A 67 4.10 -10.61 -16.29
N GLY A 68 5.44 -10.68 -16.10
CA GLY A 68 6.39 -9.86 -16.86
C GLY A 68 6.07 -8.35 -16.85
N LYS A 69 5.49 -7.81 -15.78
CA LYS A 69 4.93 -6.45 -15.68
C LYS A 69 3.70 -6.19 -16.57
N VAL A 70 3.11 -7.21 -17.19
CA VAL A 70 1.87 -7.07 -17.96
C VAL A 70 0.68 -7.36 -17.04
N ARG A 71 -0.05 -6.32 -16.63
CA ARG A 71 -1.15 -6.43 -15.67
C ARG A 71 -2.30 -7.32 -16.15
N ALA A 72 -2.59 -7.30 -17.46
CA ALA A 72 -3.70 -8.06 -18.05
C ALA A 72 -3.43 -9.56 -18.10
N GLU A 73 -2.16 -9.99 -18.11
CA GLU A 73 -1.74 -11.39 -18.33
C GLU A 73 -2.44 -12.37 -17.40
N ASN A 74 -2.48 -12.06 -16.10
CA ASN A 74 -3.04 -12.93 -15.08
C ASN A 74 -4.32 -12.39 -14.44
N ALA A 75 -4.92 -11.32 -14.99
CA ALA A 75 -6.02 -10.60 -14.34
C ALA A 75 -7.26 -11.48 -14.10
N GLU A 76 -7.61 -12.34 -15.06
CA GLU A 76 -8.76 -13.25 -14.95
C GLU A 76 -8.54 -14.32 -13.87
N ALA A 77 -7.36 -14.96 -13.87
CA ALA A 77 -7.00 -15.98 -12.88
C ALA A 77 -6.97 -15.39 -11.46
N ILE A 78 -6.39 -14.17 -11.31
CA ILE A 78 -6.37 -13.43 -10.05
C ILE A 78 -7.79 -13.13 -9.57
N SER A 79 -8.67 -12.67 -10.45
CA SER A 79 -10.06 -12.34 -10.08
C SER A 79 -10.83 -13.57 -9.63
N LYS A 80 -10.64 -14.72 -10.28
CA LYS A 80 -11.26 -16.00 -9.90
C LYS A 80 -10.76 -16.54 -8.57
N SER A 81 -9.48 -16.33 -8.25
CA SER A 81 -8.84 -16.84 -7.02
C SER A 81 -9.07 -15.99 -5.79
N ALA A 82 -9.54 -14.75 -5.94
CA ALA A 82 -9.60 -13.78 -4.83
C ALA A 82 -10.42 -14.24 -3.63
N LEU A 83 -11.60 -14.85 -3.88
CA LEU A 83 -12.45 -15.36 -2.80
C LEU A 83 -11.82 -16.57 -2.10
N ASP A 84 -11.14 -17.43 -2.85
CA ASP A 84 -10.45 -18.59 -2.29
C ASP A 84 -9.28 -18.16 -1.40
N ILE A 85 -8.51 -17.17 -1.82
CA ILE A 85 -7.44 -16.56 -1.03
C ILE A 85 -8.00 -16.06 0.32
N ILE A 86 -9.07 -15.27 0.30
CA ILE A 86 -9.68 -14.69 1.50
C ILE A 86 -10.32 -15.76 2.41
N ASN A 87 -10.88 -16.82 1.83
CA ASN A 87 -11.48 -17.91 2.59
C ASN A 87 -10.42 -18.80 3.25
N ARG A 88 -9.31 -19.05 2.56
CA ARG A 88 -8.19 -19.84 3.10
C ARG A 88 -7.43 -19.07 4.16
N PHE A 89 -7.16 -17.80 3.92
CA PHE A 89 -6.44 -16.90 4.82
C PHE A 89 -7.40 -15.82 5.33
N LYS A 90 -8.16 -16.19 6.35
CA LYS A 90 -9.23 -15.34 6.87
C LYS A 90 -8.72 -13.97 7.31
N PRO A 91 -9.40 -12.88 6.93
CA PRO A 91 -9.05 -11.54 7.35
C PRO A 91 -8.96 -11.37 8.87
N GLY A 92 -8.12 -10.44 9.30
CA GLY A 92 -8.05 -9.99 10.68
C GLY A 92 -9.09 -8.90 11.01
N ASP A 93 -8.99 -8.37 12.25
CA ASP A 93 -9.74 -7.17 12.63
C ASP A 93 -9.36 -5.99 11.73
N TYR A 94 -8.08 -5.90 11.36
CA TYR A 94 -7.52 -4.96 10.38
C TYR A 94 -6.74 -5.71 9.31
N ASN A 95 -6.70 -5.17 8.10
CA ASN A 95 -6.06 -5.82 6.95
C ASN A 95 -5.14 -4.86 6.22
N LEU A 96 -3.90 -5.29 6.00
CA LEU A 96 -2.90 -4.53 5.25
C LEU A 96 -2.55 -5.28 3.97
N LEU A 97 -2.66 -4.62 2.81
CA LEU A 97 -2.27 -5.16 1.52
C LEU A 97 -0.94 -4.53 1.10
N VAL A 98 0.11 -5.35 0.99
CA VAL A 98 1.47 -4.89 0.66
C VAL A 98 1.83 -5.35 -0.73
N SER A 99 2.08 -4.42 -1.66
CA SER A 99 2.39 -4.76 -3.04
C SER A 99 3.19 -3.68 -3.77
N SER A 100 3.69 -4.01 -4.97
CA SER A 100 4.18 -3.01 -5.92
C SER A 100 3.04 -2.45 -6.76
N ALA A 101 3.00 -1.13 -6.95
CA ALA A 101 2.12 -0.48 -7.91
C ALA A 101 2.60 -0.67 -9.35
N SER A 102 3.91 -0.80 -9.57
CA SER A 102 4.58 -0.81 -10.88
C SER A 102 4.77 -2.20 -11.48
N GLY A 103 4.54 -3.27 -10.70
CA GLY A 103 4.65 -4.66 -11.16
C GLY A 103 3.42 -5.12 -11.96
N GLY A 104 3.38 -6.39 -12.30
CA GLY A 104 2.22 -7.01 -12.94
C GLY A 104 1.29 -7.66 -11.92
N SER A 105 1.70 -8.77 -11.28
CA SER A 105 0.85 -9.57 -10.40
C SER A 105 0.39 -8.81 -9.16
N GLY A 106 1.30 -8.21 -8.38
CA GLY A 106 0.96 -7.48 -7.15
C GLY A 106 0.04 -6.28 -7.40
N SER A 107 0.28 -5.54 -8.49
CA SER A 107 -0.53 -4.38 -8.89
C SER A 107 -1.96 -4.73 -9.32
N THR A 108 -2.22 -6.00 -9.63
CA THR A 108 -3.54 -6.54 -9.96
C THR A 108 -4.19 -7.24 -8.76
N LEU A 109 -3.42 -8.05 -8.02
CA LEU A 109 -3.89 -8.74 -6.81
C LEU A 109 -4.43 -7.76 -5.77
N SER A 110 -3.69 -6.66 -5.53
CA SER A 110 -3.99 -5.74 -4.44
C SER A 110 -5.36 -5.05 -4.59
N PRO A 111 -5.72 -4.40 -5.72
CA PRO A 111 -7.06 -3.82 -5.88
C PRO A 111 -8.18 -4.88 -5.92
N VAL A 112 -7.92 -6.08 -6.43
CA VAL A 112 -8.92 -7.16 -6.43
C VAL A 112 -9.24 -7.62 -5.01
N LEU A 113 -8.22 -7.89 -4.18
CA LEU A 113 -8.42 -8.26 -2.78
C LEU A 113 -9.02 -7.11 -1.96
N ALA A 114 -8.56 -5.86 -2.15
CA ALA A 114 -9.14 -4.68 -1.51
C ALA A 114 -10.64 -4.58 -1.74
N ARG A 115 -11.09 -4.75 -3.00
CA ARG A 115 -12.52 -4.73 -3.35
C ARG A 115 -13.31 -5.75 -2.54
N HIS A 116 -12.85 -6.99 -2.48
CA HIS A 116 -13.56 -8.05 -1.76
C HIS A 116 -13.58 -7.83 -0.24
N LEU A 117 -12.50 -7.33 0.34
CA LEU A 117 -12.43 -7.00 1.77
C LEU A 117 -13.36 -5.84 2.11
N LEU A 118 -13.33 -4.76 1.33
CA LEU A 118 -14.18 -3.58 1.54
C LEU A 118 -15.66 -3.89 1.31
N GLN A 119 -16.01 -4.75 0.34
CA GLN A 119 -17.39 -5.23 0.15
C GLN A 119 -17.91 -6.02 1.35
N LYS A 120 -17.04 -6.68 2.10
CA LYS A 120 -17.37 -7.35 3.37
C LYS A 120 -17.40 -6.38 4.56
N GLY A 121 -17.16 -5.09 4.35
CA GLY A 121 -17.11 -4.08 5.41
C GLY A 121 -15.85 -4.11 6.27
N LEU A 122 -14.83 -4.85 5.85
CA LEU A 122 -13.59 -5.02 6.62
C LEU A 122 -12.65 -3.82 6.41
N PRO A 123 -11.99 -3.32 7.46
CA PRO A 123 -11.01 -2.25 7.35
C PRO A 123 -9.78 -2.69 6.54
N VAL A 124 -9.35 -1.85 5.60
CA VAL A 124 -8.19 -2.12 4.72
C VAL A 124 -7.30 -0.90 4.65
N VAL A 125 -6.00 -1.11 4.84
CA VAL A 125 -4.95 -0.15 4.49
C VAL A 125 -4.10 -0.76 3.38
N VAL A 126 -3.86 0.00 2.32
CA VAL A 126 -3.07 -0.44 1.17
C VAL A 126 -1.70 0.21 1.22
N LEU A 127 -0.65 -0.61 1.21
CA LEU A 127 0.73 -0.16 1.11
C LEU A 127 1.26 -0.47 -0.28
N LEU A 128 1.60 0.58 -1.02
CA LEU A 128 2.12 0.47 -2.39
C LEU A 128 3.54 0.98 -2.50
N ILE A 129 4.37 0.19 -3.20
CA ILE A 129 5.69 0.60 -3.66
C ILE A 129 5.58 0.98 -5.12
N GLY A 130 5.69 2.26 -5.42
CA GLY A 130 5.75 2.79 -6.78
C GLY A 130 7.14 2.69 -7.38
N SER A 131 7.19 2.79 -8.70
CA SER A 131 8.40 2.99 -9.49
C SER A 131 8.02 3.63 -10.82
N ALA A 132 8.89 4.49 -11.32
CA ALA A 132 8.72 5.17 -12.61
C ALA A 132 10.02 5.18 -13.42
N TYR A 133 10.86 4.14 -13.28
CA TYR A 133 12.12 4.05 -14.03
C TYR A 133 11.92 3.74 -15.52
N THR A 134 10.82 3.06 -15.85
CA THR A 134 10.44 2.74 -17.23
C THR A 134 9.00 3.18 -17.48
N HIS A 135 8.66 3.39 -18.76
CA HIS A 135 7.30 3.75 -19.15
C HIS A 135 6.26 2.75 -18.62
N ILE A 136 6.54 1.44 -18.73
CA ILE A 136 5.61 0.40 -18.25
C ILE A 136 5.43 0.45 -16.72
N GLU A 137 6.46 0.78 -15.95
CA GLU A 137 6.38 0.92 -14.50
C GLU A 137 5.56 2.15 -14.10
N ALA A 138 5.79 3.29 -14.75
CA ALA A 138 5.01 4.51 -14.53
C ALA A 138 3.54 4.30 -14.89
N GLN A 139 3.27 3.69 -16.05
CA GLN A 139 1.92 3.38 -16.52
C GLN A 139 1.21 2.39 -15.60
N ASN A 140 1.89 1.34 -15.13
CA ASN A 140 1.34 0.40 -14.17
C ASN A 140 1.02 1.07 -12.84
N SER A 141 1.91 1.93 -12.32
CA SER A 141 1.68 2.69 -11.10
C SER A 141 0.44 3.58 -11.22
N LEU A 142 0.32 4.31 -12.34
CA LEU A 142 -0.84 5.13 -12.64
C LEU A 142 -2.13 4.31 -12.73
N ASN A 143 -2.10 3.18 -13.45
CA ASN A 143 -3.26 2.29 -13.61
C ASN A 143 -3.66 1.62 -12.27
N THR A 144 -2.69 1.38 -11.39
CA THR A 144 -2.96 0.84 -10.05
C THR A 144 -3.70 1.85 -9.19
N LEU A 145 -3.29 3.13 -9.20
CA LEU A 145 -4.02 4.20 -8.51
C LEU A 145 -5.46 4.35 -9.06
N LYS A 146 -5.63 4.36 -10.38
CA LYS A 146 -6.97 4.37 -11.01
C LYS A 146 -7.82 3.17 -10.62
N SER A 147 -7.21 1.98 -10.48
CA SER A 147 -7.92 0.78 -10.03
C SER A 147 -8.44 0.94 -8.61
N PHE A 148 -7.66 1.51 -7.69
CA PHE A 148 -8.11 1.77 -6.32
C PHE A 148 -9.18 2.86 -6.23
N GLU A 149 -9.11 3.89 -7.06
CA GLU A 149 -10.19 4.88 -7.17
C GLU A 149 -11.49 4.21 -7.64
N GLY A 150 -11.41 3.33 -8.65
CA GLY A 150 -12.53 2.52 -9.09
C GLY A 150 -13.05 1.58 -7.98
N VAL A 151 -12.17 0.97 -7.19
CA VAL A 151 -12.56 0.15 -6.03
C VAL A 151 -13.34 0.98 -5.01
N SER A 152 -12.86 2.17 -4.66
CA SER A 152 -13.58 3.07 -3.74
C SER A 152 -14.98 3.41 -4.26
N SER A 153 -15.08 3.75 -5.55
CA SER A 153 -16.33 4.08 -6.21
C SER A 153 -17.35 2.91 -6.17
N VAL A 154 -16.92 1.69 -6.53
CA VAL A 154 -17.84 0.53 -6.62
C VAL A 154 -18.18 -0.07 -5.26
N THR A 155 -17.34 0.12 -4.24
CA THR A 155 -17.60 -0.40 -2.89
C THR A 155 -18.31 0.61 -1.99
N GLY A 156 -18.34 1.89 -2.36
CA GLY A 156 -18.83 2.97 -1.51
C GLY A 156 -18.01 3.09 -0.21
N ALA A 157 -16.72 2.75 -0.25
CA ALA A 157 -15.82 2.75 0.90
C ALA A 157 -14.51 3.45 0.56
N PRO A 158 -13.89 4.19 1.50
CA PRO A 158 -12.57 4.76 1.27
C PRO A 158 -11.52 3.66 1.01
N VAL A 159 -10.58 3.95 0.11
CA VAL A 159 -9.33 3.20 0.01
C VAL A 159 -8.24 4.05 0.62
N VAL A 160 -7.71 3.60 1.77
CA VAL A 160 -6.63 4.30 2.50
C VAL A 160 -5.29 3.77 2.01
N LEU A 161 -4.50 4.62 1.38
CA LEU A 161 -3.27 4.29 0.68
C LEU A 161 -2.05 4.90 1.37
N TYR A 162 -1.06 4.09 1.75
CA TYR A 162 0.31 4.52 2.01
C TYR A 162 1.17 4.24 0.78
N TYR A 163 1.70 5.29 0.16
CA TYR A 163 2.47 5.19 -1.08
C TYR A 163 3.90 5.65 -0.87
N VAL A 164 4.85 4.78 -1.18
CA VAL A 164 6.27 5.10 -1.24
C VAL A 164 6.82 4.77 -2.61
N GLU A 165 7.88 5.43 -3.03
CA GLU A 165 8.44 5.24 -4.35
C GLU A 165 9.92 4.88 -4.30
N ASN A 166 10.29 3.85 -5.06
CA ASN A 166 11.68 3.58 -5.36
C ASN A 166 12.24 4.70 -6.25
N LYS A 167 13.31 5.36 -5.81
CA LYS A 167 14.01 6.41 -6.54
C LYS A 167 15.38 5.91 -6.98
N GLN A 168 15.88 6.44 -8.11
CA GLN A 168 17.18 6.03 -8.66
C GLN A 168 18.36 6.35 -7.74
N ASP A 169 18.23 7.42 -6.97
CA ASP A 169 19.25 7.92 -6.03
C ASP A 169 19.14 7.30 -4.63
N GLN A 170 18.15 6.42 -4.40
CA GLN A 170 17.89 5.82 -3.09
C GLN A 170 17.90 4.30 -3.16
N PRO A 171 18.72 3.61 -2.35
CA PRO A 171 18.69 2.15 -2.26
C PRO A 171 17.32 1.62 -1.85
N ARG A 172 16.86 0.53 -2.48
CA ARG A 172 15.58 -0.13 -2.12
C ARG A 172 15.50 -0.52 -0.64
N THR A 173 16.64 -0.81 -0.02
CA THR A 173 16.72 -1.14 1.41
C THR A 173 16.26 0.00 2.31
N VAL A 174 16.45 1.25 1.90
CA VAL A 174 15.97 2.43 2.67
C VAL A 174 14.44 2.50 2.60
N VAL A 175 13.87 2.33 1.41
CA VAL A 175 12.41 2.28 1.22
C VAL A 175 11.79 1.12 2.01
N ASN A 176 12.42 -0.06 1.96
CA ASN A 176 11.94 -1.22 2.71
C ASN A 176 11.95 -0.99 4.23
N LYS A 177 13.02 -0.40 4.78
CA LYS A 177 13.09 -0.04 6.21
C LYS A 177 11.98 0.95 6.60
N GLN A 178 11.76 1.97 5.78
CA GLN A 178 10.67 2.94 6.01
C GLN A 178 9.31 2.23 6.08
N ILE A 179 9.07 1.25 5.21
CA ILE A 179 7.83 0.46 5.20
C ILE A 179 7.72 -0.40 6.47
N VAL A 180 8.80 -1.05 6.88
CA VAL A 180 8.81 -1.86 8.11
C VAL A 180 8.49 -1.01 9.34
N HIS A 181 9.08 0.17 9.46
CA HIS A 181 8.77 1.11 10.55
C HIS A 181 7.29 1.53 10.51
N MET A 182 6.77 1.88 9.35
CA MET A 182 5.36 2.26 9.20
C MET A 182 4.41 1.12 9.60
N VAL A 183 4.72 -0.13 9.21
CA VAL A 183 3.90 -1.29 9.63
C VAL A 183 3.94 -1.47 11.15
N ASN A 184 5.09 -1.26 11.79
CA ASN A 184 5.20 -1.32 13.25
C ASN A 184 4.37 -0.22 13.91
N ASP A 185 4.40 1.02 13.39
CA ASP A 185 3.56 2.11 13.90
C ASP A 185 2.06 1.76 13.79
N LEU A 186 1.64 1.16 12.68
CA LEU A 186 0.27 0.63 12.52
C LEU A 186 -0.04 -0.51 13.49
N LYS A 187 0.92 -1.39 13.78
CA LYS A 187 0.72 -2.45 14.78
C LYS A 187 0.48 -1.90 16.19
N VAL A 188 1.13 -0.79 16.53
CA VAL A 188 0.87 -0.09 17.80
C VAL A 188 -0.53 0.54 17.80
N LEU A 189 -0.90 1.24 16.72
CA LEU A 189 -2.24 1.83 16.59
C LEU A 189 -3.34 0.77 16.72
N PHE A 190 -3.19 -0.33 16.00
CA PHE A 190 -4.18 -1.41 15.93
C PHE A 190 -4.10 -2.43 17.08
N SER A 191 -3.26 -2.20 18.07
CA SER A 191 -3.06 -3.14 19.18
C SER A 191 -4.34 -3.42 19.98
N GLY A 192 -5.27 -2.47 20.03
CA GLY A 192 -6.46 -2.51 20.88
C GLY A 192 -6.14 -2.32 22.38
N GLN A 193 -4.91 -1.97 22.72
CA GLN A 193 -4.45 -1.82 24.11
C GLN A 193 -4.34 -0.36 24.55
N ASN A 194 -4.40 0.59 23.63
CA ASN A 194 -4.37 2.02 23.91
C ASN A 194 -5.59 2.45 24.74
N ARG A 195 -5.38 3.27 25.77
CA ARG A 195 -6.48 3.85 26.54
C ARG A 195 -7.20 4.89 25.65
N GLU A 196 -8.48 5.11 25.94
CA GLU A 196 -9.34 6.11 25.26
C GLU A 196 -9.53 5.90 23.75
N LEU A 197 -8.97 4.85 23.18
CA LEU A 197 -9.12 4.47 21.79
C LEU A 197 -9.72 3.07 21.70
N ASP A 198 -10.86 2.97 21.05
CA ASP A 198 -11.52 1.69 20.84
C ASP A 198 -11.58 1.27 19.36
N SER A 199 -12.16 0.10 19.09
CA SER A 199 -12.26 -0.43 17.73
C SER A 199 -13.21 0.40 16.85
N LYS A 200 -14.20 1.08 17.47
CA LYS A 200 -15.15 1.91 16.75
C LYS A 200 -14.53 3.23 16.31
N ASP A 201 -13.66 3.79 17.14
CA ASP A 201 -12.87 4.96 16.79
C ASP A 201 -11.98 4.70 15.57
N LEU A 202 -11.27 3.58 15.58
CA LEU A 202 -10.42 3.18 14.45
C LEU A 202 -11.23 2.81 13.20
N GLU A 203 -12.41 2.22 13.37
CA GLU A 203 -13.34 1.99 12.26
C GLU A 203 -13.77 3.33 11.65
N ASN A 204 -14.21 4.30 12.45
CA ASN A 204 -14.63 5.61 11.99
C ASN A 204 -13.49 6.40 11.36
N TRP A 205 -12.26 6.25 11.86
CA TRP A 205 -11.09 6.86 11.27
C TRP A 205 -10.79 6.30 9.87
N LEU A 206 -10.79 4.96 9.69
CA LEU A 206 -10.55 4.32 8.38
C LEU A 206 -11.75 4.43 7.42
N ARG A 207 -12.94 4.37 7.96
CA ARG A 207 -14.23 4.45 7.26
C ARG A 207 -14.86 5.79 7.54
N TYR A 208 -14.08 6.86 7.32
CA TYR A 208 -14.46 8.24 7.66
C TYR A 208 -15.79 8.68 7.06
N GLU A 209 -16.23 8.06 5.94
CA GLU A 209 -17.53 8.32 5.32
C GLU A 209 -18.73 8.03 6.24
N LYS A 210 -18.50 7.25 7.31
CA LYS A 210 -19.52 6.96 8.34
C LYS A 210 -19.61 8.03 9.43
N ALA A 211 -18.56 8.84 9.58
CA ALA A 211 -18.42 9.79 10.68
C ALA A 211 -18.20 11.23 10.21
N THR A 212 -18.06 11.47 8.92
CA THR A 212 -17.80 12.79 8.32
C THR A 212 -18.75 13.07 7.16
N SER A 213 -18.72 14.30 6.64
CA SER A 213 -19.44 14.69 5.43
C SER A 213 -18.71 14.35 4.12
N VAL A 214 -17.47 13.86 4.22
CA VAL A 214 -16.61 13.58 3.05
C VAL A 214 -17.01 12.27 2.41
N PRO A 215 -17.34 12.25 1.10
CA PRO A 215 -17.65 11.02 0.40
C PRO A 215 -16.44 10.09 0.30
N PRO A 216 -16.67 8.76 0.20
CA PRO A 216 -15.58 7.81 0.06
C PRO A 216 -14.80 8.03 -1.24
N LYS A 217 -13.50 8.01 -1.15
CA LYS A 217 -12.56 8.15 -2.28
C LYS A 217 -11.23 7.47 -1.97
N LEU A 218 -10.34 7.42 -2.95
CA LEU A 218 -8.93 7.07 -2.72
C LEU A 218 -8.24 8.22 -1.96
N VAL A 219 -7.67 7.91 -0.81
CA VAL A 219 -7.00 8.87 0.09
C VAL A 219 -5.64 8.36 0.54
N ALA A 220 -4.77 9.27 0.95
CA ALA A 220 -3.46 8.92 1.46
C ALA A 220 -3.44 8.85 2.98
N LEU A 221 -2.70 7.88 3.49
CA LEU A 221 -2.25 7.81 4.87
C LEU A 221 -0.86 8.44 4.97
N SER A 222 -0.71 9.42 5.84
CA SER A 222 0.58 9.99 6.24
C SER A 222 0.80 9.72 7.73
N ILE A 223 2.01 9.30 8.10
CA ILE A 223 2.39 9.10 9.51
C ILE A 223 3.38 10.18 9.88
N CYS A 224 3.07 10.94 10.94
CA CYS A 224 3.85 12.05 11.42
C CYS A 224 4.26 11.80 12.87
N GLU A 225 5.50 12.17 13.22
CA GLU A 225 6.07 11.99 14.55
C GLU A 225 6.22 13.34 15.27
N GLY A 226 5.97 13.35 16.58
CA GLY A 226 6.21 14.49 17.45
C GLY A 226 5.13 15.58 17.36
N SER A 227 5.39 16.72 18.05
CA SER A 227 4.50 17.87 18.14
C SER A 227 4.66 18.87 16.98
N SER A 228 5.34 18.49 15.91
CA SER A 228 5.57 19.38 14.76
C SER A 228 4.26 19.61 13.99
N ALA A 229 4.16 20.76 13.33
CA ALA A 229 3.09 21.03 12.38
C ALA A 229 2.98 19.89 11.35
N LEU A 230 1.77 19.60 10.92
CA LEU A 230 1.54 18.62 9.87
C LEU A 230 2.32 18.98 8.60
N PRO A 231 2.82 17.98 7.83
CA PRO A 231 3.55 18.24 6.60
C PRO A 231 2.74 19.08 5.61
N GLU A 232 3.43 19.90 4.83
CA GLU A 232 2.80 20.59 3.70
C GLU A 232 2.30 19.60 2.64
N GLY A 233 1.29 20.01 1.88
CA GLY A 233 0.79 19.24 0.74
C GLY A 233 -0.22 18.16 1.08
N LEU A 234 -0.70 18.07 2.33
CA LEU A 234 -1.75 17.12 2.71
C LEU A 234 -3.11 17.41 2.04
N GLY A 235 -3.33 18.65 1.58
CA GLY A 235 -4.65 19.04 1.05
C GLY A 235 -5.70 19.05 2.16
N ASN A 236 -6.87 18.44 1.90
CA ASN A 236 -7.89 18.32 2.92
C ASN A 236 -7.53 17.17 3.87
N VAL A 237 -7.30 17.49 5.13
CA VAL A 237 -7.17 16.50 6.21
C VAL A 237 -8.58 16.08 6.62
N ILE A 238 -8.88 14.80 6.39
CA ILE A 238 -10.24 14.26 6.55
C ILE A 238 -10.41 13.66 7.94
N SER A 239 -9.51 12.76 8.32
CA SER A 239 -9.55 12.11 9.62
C SER A 239 -8.15 11.88 10.19
N VAL A 240 -8.02 11.94 11.52
CA VAL A 240 -6.75 11.75 12.22
C VAL A 240 -6.95 10.78 13.37
N ALA A 241 -6.10 9.75 13.43
CA ALA A 241 -5.89 8.96 14.64
C ALA A 241 -4.53 9.33 15.26
N ALA A 242 -4.49 9.48 16.56
CA ALA A 242 -3.26 9.82 17.28
C ALA A 242 -2.97 8.81 18.39
N ILE A 243 -1.71 8.55 18.63
CA ILE A 243 -1.23 7.80 19.79
C ILE A 243 -0.23 8.69 20.53
N THR A 244 -0.44 8.86 21.83
CA THR A 244 0.43 9.67 22.70
C THR A 244 0.94 8.87 23.87
N ALA A 245 2.11 9.24 24.38
CA ALA A 245 2.68 8.73 25.61
C ALA A 245 2.18 9.49 26.87
N THR A 246 1.56 10.64 26.66
CA THR A 246 1.05 11.54 27.70
C THR A 246 -0.40 11.93 27.44
N GLU A 247 -1.09 12.47 28.44
CA GLU A 247 -2.47 12.97 28.31
C GLU A 247 -2.53 14.37 27.63
N GLU A 248 -1.39 14.94 27.26
CA GLU A 248 -1.36 16.21 26.55
C GLU A 248 -1.93 16.02 25.13
N GLU A 249 -2.98 16.76 24.84
CA GLU A 249 -3.54 16.83 23.50
C GLU A 249 -2.57 17.52 22.55
N ALA A 250 -2.31 16.88 21.42
CA ALA A 250 -1.57 17.51 20.36
C ALA A 250 -2.47 18.47 19.58
N ASP A 251 -2.06 19.71 19.49
CA ASP A 251 -2.66 20.66 18.56
C ASP A 251 -2.06 20.48 17.17
N PHE A 252 -2.87 20.03 16.21
CA PHE A 252 -2.44 19.88 14.83
C PHE A 252 -2.44 21.16 14.02
N GLY A 253 -2.99 22.26 14.57
CA GLY A 253 -3.14 23.51 13.84
C GLY A 253 -3.99 23.43 12.56
N THR A 254 -4.69 22.30 12.35
CA THR A 254 -5.44 22.03 11.12
C THR A 254 -6.82 21.46 11.45
N TYR A 255 -7.84 21.97 10.78
CA TYR A 255 -9.19 21.44 10.89
C TYR A 255 -9.27 20.02 10.30
N THR A 256 -9.99 19.13 11.00
CA THR A 256 -10.33 17.78 10.53
C THR A 256 -11.77 17.46 10.96
N GLU A 257 -12.50 16.72 10.15
CA GLU A 257 -13.89 16.37 10.48
C GLU A 257 -14.00 15.23 11.50
N TYR A 258 -12.96 14.37 11.59
CA TYR A 258 -12.92 13.28 12.57
C TYR A 258 -11.55 13.14 13.20
N ARG A 259 -11.54 12.96 14.52
CA ARG A 259 -10.32 12.75 15.29
C ARG A 259 -10.56 11.73 16.41
N CYS A 260 -9.59 10.84 16.61
CA CYS A 260 -9.52 9.98 17.79
C CYS A 260 -8.10 9.94 18.33
N THR A 261 -7.98 9.78 19.64
CA THR A 261 -6.67 9.77 20.31
C THR A 261 -6.60 8.61 21.29
N GLY A 262 -5.50 7.88 21.25
CA GLY A 262 -5.19 6.81 22.20
C GLY A 262 -3.98 7.17 23.05
N ILE A 263 -4.02 6.77 24.30
CA ILE A 263 -2.91 6.91 25.24
C ILE A 263 -2.28 5.55 25.47
N ILE A 264 -0.98 5.43 25.18
CA ILE A 264 -0.26 4.17 25.42
C ILE A 264 -0.10 3.97 26.93
N PRO A 265 -0.49 2.80 27.46
CA PRO A 265 -0.20 2.44 28.86
C PRO A 265 1.31 2.48 29.16
N ASP A 266 1.69 2.92 30.38
CA ASP A 266 3.10 3.12 30.76
C ASP A 266 3.97 1.88 30.52
N GLN A 267 3.45 0.68 30.76
CA GLN A 267 4.16 -0.57 30.54
C GLN A 267 4.43 -0.86 29.05
N LEU A 268 3.72 -0.19 28.14
CA LEU A 268 3.82 -0.38 26.67
C LEU A 268 4.52 0.78 25.97
N LYS A 269 5.00 1.79 26.68
CA LYS A 269 5.66 2.98 26.09
C LYS A 269 6.87 2.64 25.23
N LYS A 270 7.53 1.49 25.49
CA LYS A 270 8.62 0.98 24.62
C LYS A 270 8.17 0.70 23.19
N SER A 271 6.89 0.41 22.97
CA SER A 271 6.32 0.17 21.64
C SER A 271 6.33 1.41 20.75
N LEU A 272 6.39 2.61 21.35
CA LEU A 272 6.61 3.87 20.62
C LEU A 272 8.08 4.16 20.35
N GLU A 273 8.99 3.32 20.81
CA GLU A 273 10.42 3.58 20.83
C GLU A 273 10.74 4.93 21.51
N SER A 274 11.40 5.86 20.82
CA SER A 274 11.64 7.23 21.35
C SER A 274 10.60 8.25 20.87
N LYS A 275 9.56 7.81 20.16
CA LYS A 275 8.53 8.69 19.61
C LYS A 275 7.53 9.07 20.70
N GLY A 276 7.46 10.31 21.08
CA GLY A 276 6.52 10.77 22.12
C GLY A 276 5.06 10.71 21.66
N GLN A 277 4.83 10.92 20.36
CA GLN A 277 3.51 11.00 19.74
C GLN A 277 3.58 10.55 18.29
N LEU A 278 2.53 9.85 17.81
CA LEU A 278 2.33 9.44 16.43
C LEU A 278 0.97 9.90 15.93
N TYR A 279 0.95 10.47 14.73
CA TYR A 279 -0.25 10.91 14.05
C TYR A 279 -0.43 10.17 12.74
N PHE A 280 -1.59 9.57 12.57
CA PHE A 280 -2.00 8.84 11.38
C PHE A 280 -3.06 9.67 10.67
N VAL A 281 -2.63 10.39 9.65
CA VAL A 281 -3.42 11.42 8.96
C VAL A 281 -3.95 10.87 7.65
N ILE A 282 -5.26 10.86 7.49
CA ILE A 282 -5.93 10.53 6.23
C ILE A 282 -6.28 11.85 5.52
N SER A 283 -5.78 11.99 4.28
CA SER A 283 -5.91 13.22 3.50
C SER A 283 -5.92 12.95 1.98
N ASP A 284 -6.35 13.91 1.17
CA ASP A 284 -6.48 13.72 -0.28
C ASP A 284 -5.32 14.29 -1.12
N GLY A 285 -4.60 15.28 -0.59
CA GLY A 285 -3.56 16.00 -1.34
C GLY A 285 -2.46 15.11 -1.91
N PRO A 286 -1.86 14.18 -1.14
CA PRO A 286 -0.77 13.36 -1.65
C PRO A 286 -1.18 12.47 -2.83
N VAL A 287 -2.41 11.94 -2.85
CA VAL A 287 -2.91 11.13 -3.98
C VAL A 287 -2.94 11.94 -5.26
N VAL A 288 -3.40 13.19 -5.18
CA VAL A 288 -3.43 14.12 -6.34
C VAL A 288 -2.00 14.40 -6.83
N GLN A 289 -1.05 14.55 -5.93
CA GLN A 289 0.37 14.78 -6.27
C GLN A 289 0.97 13.53 -6.94
N TYR A 290 0.73 12.31 -6.41
CA TYR A 290 1.20 11.06 -7.02
C TYR A 290 0.66 10.89 -8.42
N TYR A 291 -0.64 11.12 -8.61
CA TYR A 291 -1.29 11.01 -9.91
C TYR A 291 -0.70 11.99 -10.93
N LYS A 292 -0.60 13.28 -10.57
CA LYS A 292 -0.03 14.32 -11.45
C LYS A 292 1.40 13.99 -11.86
N ARG A 293 2.23 13.57 -10.91
CA ARG A 293 3.63 13.22 -11.18
C ARG A 293 3.75 12.01 -12.11
N LEU A 294 3.04 10.92 -11.81
CA LEU A 294 3.08 9.71 -12.63
C LEU A 294 2.56 9.98 -14.04
N LYS A 295 1.51 10.79 -14.17
CA LYS A 295 0.98 11.20 -15.48
C LYS A 295 2.02 11.98 -16.26
N ALA A 296 2.65 12.99 -15.66
CA ALA A 296 3.70 13.78 -16.32
C ALA A 296 4.87 12.90 -16.80
N VAL A 297 5.29 11.91 -16.01
CA VAL A 297 6.33 10.94 -16.40
C VAL A 297 5.86 10.09 -17.58
N CYS A 298 4.63 9.61 -17.58
CA CYS A 298 4.08 8.85 -18.71
C CYS A 298 4.06 9.69 -19.99
N ASP A 299 3.52 10.90 -19.92
CA ASP A 299 3.40 11.83 -21.07
C ASP A 299 4.81 12.13 -21.65
N GLU A 300 5.79 12.45 -20.80
CA GLU A 300 7.19 12.70 -21.23
C GLU A 300 7.83 11.47 -21.90
N MET A 301 7.60 10.29 -21.36
CA MET A 301 8.15 9.06 -21.93
C MET A 301 7.47 8.68 -23.24
N GLU A 302 6.19 8.99 -23.43
CA GLU A 302 5.46 8.80 -24.69
C GLU A 302 6.00 9.74 -25.77
N ASP A 303 6.22 11.03 -25.45
CA ASP A 303 6.81 12.01 -26.37
C ASP A 303 8.21 11.59 -26.83
N ARG A 304 9.06 11.14 -25.89
CA ARG A 304 10.40 10.60 -26.21
C ARG A 304 10.33 9.35 -27.07
N ARG A 305 9.33 8.48 -26.87
CA ARG A 305 9.10 7.29 -27.69
C ARG A 305 8.67 7.67 -29.11
N ALA A 306 7.74 8.63 -29.24
CA ALA A 306 7.30 9.13 -30.53
C ALA A 306 8.45 9.74 -31.33
N SER A 307 9.29 10.56 -30.69
CA SER A 307 10.50 11.12 -31.31
C SER A 307 11.47 10.05 -31.81
N ARG A 308 11.74 9.02 -30.98
CA ARG A 308 12.61 7.90 -31.38
C ARG A 308 12.05 7.09 -32.54
N ILE A 309 10.74 6.92 -32.65
CA ILE A 309 10.13 6.20 -33.78
C ILE A 309 10.33 6.99 -35.05
N MET A 310 10.31 8.33 -35.02
CA MET A 310 10.59 9.19 -36.18
C MET A 310 12.06 9.16 -36.59
N GLU A 311 12.98 9.02 -35.62
CA GLU A 311 14.44 8.98 -35.85
C GLU A 311 14.98 7.59 -36.18
N ASN A 312 14.14 6.55 -36.19
CA ASN A 312 14.54 5.14 -36.07
C ASN A 312 15.03 4.49 -37.37
N ARG A 313 15.63 5.28 -38.28
CA ARG A 313 16.52 4.69 -39.28
C ARG A 313 17.96 5.09 -38.97
N ILE A 314 18.65 4.17 -38.25
CA ILE A 314 20.08 4.28 -37.96
C ILE A 314 20.89 4.24 -39.29
N LEU A 315 20.32 3.60 -40.30
CA LEU A 315 20.91 3.47 -41.64
C LEU A 315 19.98 4.09 -42.66
N ASP A 316 20.55 4.79 -43.63
CA ASP A 316 19.82 5.25 -44.80
C ASP A 316 19.15 4.07 -45.51
N LYS A 317 18.00 4.36 -46.18
CA LYS A 317 17.35 3.36 -47.00
C LYS A 317 18.35 2.99 -48.12
N ASP A 318 18.92 1.81 -48.02
CA ASP A 318 19.64 1.23 -49.13
C ASP A 318 18.62 0.63 -50.11
N ASP A 319 18.62 1.16 -51.32
CA ASP A 319 17.72 0.74 -52.41
C ASP A 319 18.01 -0.71 -52.88
N SER A 320 19.11 -1.30 -52.36
CA SER A 320 19.54 -2.70 -52.64
C SER A 320 18.92 -3.74 -51.70
N MET A 321 18.03 -3.33 -50.77
CA MET A 321 17.44 -4.24 -49.79
C MET A 321 16.41 -5.19 -50.46
N THR A 322 16.63 -6.47 -50.36
CA THR A 322 15.70 -7.49 -50.86
C THR A 322 14.41 -7.55 -50.02
N ALA A 323 13.35 -8.21 -50.52
CA ALA A 323 12.09 -8.39 -49.81
C ALA A 323 12.25 -9.08 -48.44
N ASP A 324 13.32 -9.86 -48.27
CA ASP A 324 13.68 -10.58 -47.04
C ASP A 324 14.50 -9.73 -46.05
N GLY A 325 14.77 -8.47 -46.39
CA GLY A 325 15.52 -7.56 -45.55
C GLY A 325 17.03 -7.66 -45.65
N LEU A 326 17.55 -8.41 -46.64
CA LEU A 326 19.00 -8.57 -46.87
C LEU A 326 19.51 -7.43 -47.76
N VAL A 327 20.63 -6.85 -47.44
CA VAL A 327 21.41 -5.96 -48.30
C VAL A 327 22.48 -6.83 -48.99
N LEU A 328 22.42 -6.94 -50.32
CA LEU A 328 23.32 -7.75 -51.14
C LEU A 328 24.37 -6.90 -51.83
#